data_8baaef49232f2dff8bd08e2ad0123d64
#
_entry.id   8baaef49232f2dff8bd08e2ad0123d64
#
_cell.length_a   1.000
_cell.length_b   1.000
_cell.length_c   1.000
_cell.angle_alpha   90.00
_cell.angle_beta   90.00
_cell.angle_gamma   90.00
#
_symmetry.space_group_name_H-M   'P 1'
#
loop_
_entity.id
_entity.type
_entity.pdbx_description
1 polymer ?
#
loop_
_entity_poly.entity_id
_entity_poly.type
_entity_poly.pdbx_seq_one_letter_code
_entity_poly.pdbx_strand_id
1 'polypeptide(L)'
;MYSSQQQISSPEVVELRKEAGLWLKELREKRGLSQRQMAEKVGGNYYTFISQLESGRGRIPPDRYLVWAEVLGVKPKFFVRNLLRSYDPVTYSILFGKSEPER
;
A
#
# COMPACT_ATOMS: atom_id res chain seq x y z
N MET A 1 -20.78 -13.64 0.46
CA MET A 1 -20.50 -13.51 0.72
C MET A 1 -19.98 -12.96 1.49
N TYR A 2 -19.78 -12.41 1.64
CA TYR A 2 -19.41 -12.20 2.25
C TYR A 2 -18.56 -11.85 2.99
N SER A 3 -18.43 -11.87 3.15
CA SER A 3 -17.37 -11.94 4.09
C SER A 3 -16.32 -10.90 3.88
N SER A 4 -16.11 -10.43 2.71
CA SER A 4 -15.11 -9.43 2.48
C SER A 4 -15.45 -8.14 3.20
N GLN A 5 -16.69 -7.84 3.36
CA GLN A 5 -17.03 -6.66 4.10
C GLN A 5 -16.71 -6.80 5.56
N GLN A 6 -16.90 -7.96 6.09
CA GLN A 6 -16.57 -8.20 7.47
C GLN A 6 -15.09 -8.04 7.70
N GLN A 7 -14.31 -8.50 6.74
CA GLN A 7 -12.87 -8.37 6.87
C GLN A 7 -12.43 -6.93 6.83
N ILE A 8 -13.10 -6.12 6.00
CA ILE A 8 -12.74 -4.72 5.90
C ILE A 8 -12.93 -4.00 7.22
N SER A 9 -13.91 -4.41 8.00
CA SER A 9 -14.15 -3.72 9.25
C SER A 9 -13.46 -4.37 10.43
N SER A 10 -12.69 -5.43 10.23
CA SER A 10 -12.04 -6.07 11.36
C SER A 10 -10.87 -5.23 11.84
N PRO A 11 -10.57 -5.29 13.13
CA PRO A 11 -9.44 -4.53 13.65
C PRO A 11 -8.11 -4.91 13.02
N GLU A 12 -7.94 -6.18 12.65
CA GLU A 12 -6.72 -6.60 12.00
C GLU A 12 -6.53 -5.95 10.65
N VAL A 13 -7.61 -5.87 9.89
CA VAL A 13 -7.54 -5.24 8.57
C VAL A 13 -7.22 -3.75 8.71
N VAL A 14 -7.86 -3.09 9.67
CA VAL A 14 -7.61 -1.69 9.92
C VAL A 14 -6.16 -1.45 10.26
N GLU A 15 -5.62 -2.29 11.12
CA GLU A 15 -4.24 -2.14 11.56
C GLU A 15 -3.26 -2.36 10.41
N LEU A 16 -3.52 -3.35 9.58
CA LEU A 16 -2.66 -3.61 8.42
C LEU A 16 -2.69 -2.46 7.44
N ARG A 17 -3.86 -1.86 7.24
CA ARG A 17 -3.97 -0.72 6.36
C ARG A 17 -3.20 0.47 6.89
N LYS A 18 -3.20 0.66 8.19
CA LYS A 18 -2.44 1.72 8.82
C LYS A 18 -0.95 1.50 8.67
N GLU A 19 -0.52 0.26 8.80
CA GLU A 19 0.90 -0.06 8.60
C GLU A 19 1.33 0.28 7.19
N ALA A 20 0.52 -0.11 6.21
CA ALA A 20 0.82 0.21 4.83
C ALA A 20 0.89 1.72 4.63
N GLY A 21 -0.04 2.44 5.24
CA GLY A 21 -0.06 3.89 5.12
C GLY A 21 1.17 4.55 5.67
N LEU A 22 1.62 4.10 6.83
CA LEU A 22 2.84 4.65 7.44
C LEU A 22 4.05 4.36 6.57
N TRP A 23 4.12 3.17 6.01
CA TRP A 23 5.22 2.81 5.14
C TRP A 23 5.24 3.69 3.89
N LEU A 24 4.08 3.92 3.30
CA LEU A 24 3.98 4.80 2.14
C LEU A 24 4.44 6.22 2.47
N LYS A 25 4.04 6.70 3.63
CA LYS A 25 4.45 8.02 4.07
C LYS A 25 5.96 8.11 4.22
N GLU A 26 6.55 7.08 4.83
CA GLU A 26 8.00 7.05 4.99
C GLU A 26 8.72 7.07 3.65
N LEU A 27 8.24 6.29 2.70
CA LEU A 27 8.85 6.28 1.37
C LEU A 27 8.74 7.63 0.70
N ARG A 28 7.57 8.26 0.83
CA ARG A 28 7.35 9.57 0.25
C ARG A 28 8.29 10.60 0.87
N GLU A 29 8.41 10.58 2.18
CA GLU A 29 9.25 11.56 2.87
C GLU A 29 10.72 11.35 2.56
N LYS A 30 11.12 10.12 2.37
CA LYS A 30 12.50 9.84 1.97
C LYS A 30 12.82 10.42 0.61
N ARG A 31 11.82 10.56 -0.24
CA ARG A 31 12.02 11.18 -1.55
C ARG A 31 11.90 12.69 -1.49
N GLY A 32 11.62 13.24 -0.31
CA GLY A 32 11.48 14.68 -0.16
C GLY A 32 10.23 15.25 -0.76
N LEU A 33 9.19 14.42 -0.90
CA LEU A 33 7.97 14.86 -1.56
C LEU A 33 6.87 15.20 -0.56
N SER A 34 6.17 16.30 -0.80
CA SER A 34 4.97 16.60 -0.05
C SER A 34 3.85 15.73 -0.60
N GLN A 35 2.73 15.69 0.13
CA GLN A 35 1.56 14.95 -0.37
C GLN A 35 1.07 15.52 -1.69
N ARG A 36 1.08 16.83 -1.86
CA ARG A 36 0.68 17.44 -3.11
C ARG A 36 1.62 17.05 -4.24
N GLN A 37 2.91 17.11 -3.98
CA GLN A 37 3.88 16.74 -5.00
C GLN A 37 3.73 15.28 -5.38
N MET A 38 3.49 14.42 -4.40
CA MET A 38 3.27 13.02 -4.69
C MET A 38 2.06 12.81 -5.58
N ALA A 39 0.95 13.49 -5.24
CA ALA A 39 -0.27 13.38 -6.04
C ALA A 39 -0.02 13.80 -7.48
N GLU A 40 0.72 14.87 -7.68
CA GLU A 40 1.04 15.33 -9.03
C GLU A 40 1.86 14.30 -9.78
N LYS A 41 2.85 13.74 -9.11
CA LYS A 41 3.75 12.82 -9.78
C LYS A 41 3.11 11.50 -10.15
N VAL A 42 2.23 10.99 -9.31
CA VAL A 42 1.57 9.75 -9.66
C VAL A 42 0.39 9.96 -10.59
N GLY A 43 0.08 11.22 -10.90
CA GLY A 43 -1.00 11.51 -11.81
C GLY A 43 -2.35 11.48 -11.17
N GLY A 44 -2.39 11.54 -9.88
CA GLY A 44 -3.65 11.60 -9.18
C GLY A 44 -4.11 13.03 -9.16
N ASN A 45 -5.33 13.19 -8.80
CA ASN A 45 -5.92 14.49 -8.82
C ASN A 45 -5.97 15.15 -7.50
N TYR A 46 -5.92 14.39 -6.43
CA TYR A 46 -6.17 14.96 -5.15
C TYR A 46 -5.13 14.55 -4.15
N TYR A 47 -4.52 15.52 -3.52
CA TYR A 47 -3.59 15.19 -2.43
C TYR A 47 -4.34 14.55 -1.26
N THR A 48 -5.67 14.76 -1.18
CA THR A 48 -6.43 14.10 -0.13
C THR A 48 -6.43 12.60 -0.28
N PHE A 49 -6.32 12.10 -1.52
CA PHE A 49 -6.21 10.68 -1.74
C PHE A 49 -4.92 10.14 -1.12
N ILE A 50 -3.83 10.90 -1.27
CA ILE A 50 -2.56 10.51 -0.66
C ILE A 50 -2.71 10.48 0.85
N SER A 51 -3.35 11.49 1.40
CA SER A 51 -3.58 11.57 2.84
C SER A 51 -4.38 10.37 3.34
N GLN A 52 -5.39 9.98 2.60
CA GLN A 52 -6.21 8.83 2.96
C GLN A 52 -5.41 7.54 2.94
N LEU A 53 -4.61 7.36 1.90
CA LEU A 53 -3.78 6.16 1.81
C LEU A 53 -2.82 6.08 3.00
N GLU A 54 -2.23 7.20 3.34
CA GLU A 54 -1.24 7.23 4.41
C GLU A 54 -1.87 7.04 5.79
N SER A 55 -3.13 7.34 5.93
CA SER A 55 -3.83 7.11 7.18
C SER A 55 -4.53 5.76 7.24
N GLY A 56 -4.37 4.96 6.19
CA GLY A 56 -4.92 3.61 6.19
C GLY A 56 -6.36 3.53 5.74
N ARG A 57 -6.87 4.58 5.08
CA ARG A 57 -8.25 4.57 4.68
C ARG A 57 -8.53 4.20 3.26
N GLY A 58 -7.60 3.79 2.51
CA GLY A 58 -7.83 3.37 1.15
C GLY A 58 -6.73 2.45 0.75
N ARG A 59 -6.65 2.18 -0.54
CA ARG A 59 -5.58 1.36 -1.04
C ARG A 59 -5.24 1.80 -2.45
N ILE A 60 -4.00 1.58 -2.85
CA ILE A 60 -3.56 1.87 -4.20
C ILE A 60 -4.14 0.82 -5.11
N PRO A 61 -4.84 1.23 -6.19
CA PRO A 61 -5.34 0.23 -7.13
C PRO A 61 -4.17 -0.45 -7.86
N PRO A 62 -4.32 -1.73 -8.19
CA PRO A 62 -3.21 -2.46 -8.80
C PRO A 62 -2.67 -1.86 -10.08
N ASP A 63 -3.51 -1.26 -10.89
CA ASP A 63 -3.04 -0.66 -12.14
C ASP A 63 -2.22 0.59 -11.92
N ARG A 64 -2.08 1.03 -10.68
CA ARG A 64 -1.26 2.18 -10.34
C ARG A 64 0.04 1.79 -9.65
N TYR A 65 0.24 0.52 -9.37
CA TYR A 65 1.41 0.08 -8.63
C TYR A 65 2.73 0.51 -9.28
N LEU A 66 2.81 0.36 -10.60
CA LEU A 66 4.07 0.66 -11.27
C LEU A 66 4.44 2.13 -11.17
N VAL A 67 3.48 3.02 -11.40
CA VAL A 67 3.81 4.43 -11.35
C VAL A 67 4.16 4.87 -9.93
N TRP A 68 3.49 4.29 -8.95
CA TRP A 68 3.82 4.60 -7.56
C TRP A 68 5.22 4.15 -7.21
N ALA A 69 5.57 2.93 -7.60
CA ALA A 69 6.91 2.40 -7.32
C ALA A 69 7.97 3.27 -7.98
N GLU A 70 7.70 3.70 -9.20
CA GLU A 70 8.65 4.52 -9.93
C GLU A 70 8.85 5.87 -9.25
N VAL A 71 7.76 6.53 -8.88
CA VAL A 71 7.85 7.83 -8.23
C VAL A 71 8.58 7.72 -6.90
N LEU A 72 8.34 6.64 -6.18
CA LEU A 72 8.99 6.44 -4.87
C LEU A 72 10.40 5.89 -4.98
N GLY A 73 10.81 5.51 -6.18
CA GLY A 73 12.16 5.02 -6.39
C GLY A 73 12.43 3.65 -5.81
N VAL A 74 11.40 2.81 -5.76
CA VAL A 74 11.57 1.46 -5.24
C VAL A 74 11.25 0.46 -6.35
N LYS A 75 11.82 -0.72 -6.24
CA LYS A 75 11.57 -1.75 -7.23
C LYS A 75 10.12 -2.21 -7.16
N PRO A 76 9.46 -2.32 -8.30
CA PRO A 76 8.03 -2.67 -8.29
C PRO A 76 7.73 -3.96 -7.56
N LYS A 77 8.53 -4.98 -7.75
CA LYS A 77 8.30 -6.26 -7.10
C LYS A 77 8.35 -6.12 -5.58
N PHE A 78 9.34 -5.40 -5.08
CA PHE A 78 9.48 -5.14 -3.67
C PHE A 78 8.29 -4.32 -3.15
N PHE A 79 7.92 -3.30 -3.92
CA PHE A 79 6.82 -2.42 -3.54
C PHE A 79 5.51 -3.20 -3.39
N VAL A 80 5.18 -3.97 -4.42
CA VAL A 80 3.92 -4.71 -4.43
C VAL A 80 3.91 -5.80 -3.37
N ARG A 81 5.03 -6.48 -3.20
CA ARG A 81 5.10 -7.50 -2.18
C ARG A 81 4.78 -6.95 -0.79
N ASN A 82 5.34 -5.79 -0.49
CA ASN A 82 5.08 -5.18 0.82
C ASN A 82 3.64 -4.68 0.94
N LEU A 83 3.08 -4.16 -0.14
CA LEU A 83 1.69 -3.74 -0.10
C LEU A 83 0.75 -4.92 0.08
N LEU A 84 1.04 -6.03 -0.60
CA LEU A 84 0.19 -7.21 -0.49
C LEU A 84 0.13 -7.72 0.93
N ARG A 85 1.24 -7.66 1.62
CA ARG A 85 1.24 -8.15 3.00
C ARG A 85 0.17 -7.45 3.84
N SER A 86 -0.05 -6.19 3.58
CA SER A 86 -1.04 -5.42 4.31
C SER A 86 -2.40 -5.39 3.64
N TYR A 87 -2.42 -5.25 2.32
CA TYR A 87 -3.67 -5.11 1.61
C TYR A 87 -4.40 -6.44 1.40
N ASP A 88 -3.64 -7.51 1.23
CA ASP A 88 -4.21 -8.82 0.91
C ASP A 88 -3.35 -9.91 1.54
N PRO A 89 -3.42 -10.04 2.85
CA PRO A 89 -2.56 -10.99 3.55
C PRO A 89 -2.79 -12.44 3.15
N VAL A 90 -3.98 -12.78 2.70
CA VAL A 90 -4.26 -14.14 2.26
C VAL A 90 -3.43 -14.47 1.03
N THR A 91 -3.49 -13.59 0.03
CA THR A 91 -2.70 -13.80 -1.18
C THR A 91 -1.22 -13.77 -0.87
N TYR A 92 -0.81 -12.84 -0.02
CA TYR A 92 0.59 -12.77 0.38
C TYR A 92 1.06 -14.08 1.00
N SER A 93 0.27 -14.63 1.89
CA SER A 93 0.61 -15.89 2.53
C SER A 93 0.70 -17.03 1.54
N ILE A 94 -0.19 -17.08 0.59
CA ILE A 94 -0.16 -18.14 -0.40
C ILE A 94 1.09 -18.05 -1.26
N LEU A 95 1.44 -16.85 -1.69
CA LEU A 95 2.58 -16.66 -2.57
C LEU A 95 3.92 -16.75 -1.86
N PHE A 96 4.01 -16.18 -0.67
CA PHE A 96 5.31 -16.05 -0.02
C PHE A 96 5.41 -16.82 1.29
N GLY A 97 4.32 -17.18 1.86
CA GLY A 97 4.29 -17.89 3.13
C GLY A 97 4.71 -17.02 4.27
N LYS A 98 4.52 -17.55 5.43
CA LYS A 98 4.96 -16.86 6.51
C LYS A 98 6.32 -17.28 6.82
N SER A 99 6.61 -18.47 6.73
CA SER A 99 7.86 -18.95 7.09
C SER A 99 8.66 -19.39 6.00
N GLU A 100 8.35 -19.18 4.79
CA GLU A 100 8.95 -19.66 3.81
C GLU A 100 10.04 -19.15 3.37
N PRO A 101 10.86 -19.28 3.50
CA PRO A 101 11.93 -18.83 2.94
C PRO A 101 12.07 -19.51 1.75
N GLU A 102 11.99 -19.61 1.42
CA GLU A 102 12.05 -20.07 0.44
C GLU A 102 12.34 -21.01 0.07
N ARG A 103 12.28 -21.31 -0.05
CA ARG A 103 12.38 -22.38 -0.54
C ARG A 103 12.68 -22.23 -1.62
#